data_24feae2aced44c77e3860238eab872bf
#
_entry.id   24feae2aced44c77e3860238eab872bf
#
_cell.length_a   1.000
_cell.length_b   1.000
_cell.length_c   1.000
_cell.angle_alpha   90.00
_cell.angle_beta   90.00
_cell.angle_gamma   90.00
#
_symmetry.space_group_name_H-M   'P 1'
#
loop_
_entity.id
_entity.type
_entity.pdbx_description
1 polymer ?
#
loop_
_entity_poly.entity_id
_entity_poly.type
_entity_poly.pdbx_seq_one_letter_code
_entity_poly.pdbx_strand_id
1 'polypeptide(L)'
;MAEETNAAEPLWRDLVGRRLRDLRRGRGETLTETAGRAGISPQYLSEIERGIKEPSSEMIAAVLGALGTTLLDLTTSVAGDLQPLAAPVSVRGGYALALAA
;
A
#
# COMPACT_ATOMS: atom_id res chain seq x y z
N MET A 1 -16.23 9.83 18.31
CA MET A 1 -15.57 10.04 18.15
C MET A 1 -14.99 10.15 16.94
N ALA A 2 -13.98 10.46 16.86
CA ALA A 2 -13.42 10.75 15.63
C ALA A 2 -13.54 9.70 14.66
N GLU A 3 -13.58 8.61 15.12
CA GLU A 3 -13.51 7.60 14.23
C GLU A 3 -14.62 7.53 13.36
N GLU A 4 -15.68 7.97 13.76
CA GLU A 4 -16.72 7.80 12.91
C GLU A 4 -16.62 8.64 11.77
N THR A 5 -15.92 9.64 11.81
CA THR A 5 -15.89 10.49 10.68
C THR A 5 -15.23 9.86 9.52
N ASN A 6 -14.51 8.81 9.73
CA ASN A 6 -13.81 8.25 8.63
C ASN A 6 -14.51 7.10 7.99
N ALA A 7 -15.77 6.96 8.28
CA ALA A 7 -16.47 5.83 7.74
C ALA A 7 -16.40 5.80 6.23
N ALA A 8 -16.39 6.96 5.61
CA ALA A 8 -16.40 7.00 4.17
C ALA A 8 -15.04 6.98 3.53
N GLU A 9 -14.01 7.11 4.31
CA GLU A 9 -12.67 7.14 3.78
C GLU A 9 -11.86 5.99 4.30
N PRO A 10 -11.23 5.24 3.43
CA PRO A 10 -10.42 4.13 3.91
C PRO A 10 -9.21 4.63 4.66
N LEU A 11 -8.79 3.90 5.62
CA LEU A 11 -7.58 4.21 6.34
C LEU A 11 -6.39 3.85 5.48
N TRP A 12 -5.29 4.55 5.74
CA TRP A 12 -4.05 4.28 5.03
C TRP A 12 -3.66 2.81 5.10
N ARG A 13 -3.76 2.21 6.29
CA ARG A 13 -3.35 0.82 6.41
C ARG A 13 -4.25 -0.13 5.63
N ASP A 14 -5.50 0.26 5.40
CA ASP A 14 -6.38 -0.56 4.60
C ASP A 14 -5.95 -0.54 3.14
N LEU A 15 -5.59 0.62 2.64
CA LEU A 15 -5.16 0.73 1.26
C LEU A 15 -3.81 0.07 1.03
N VAL A 16 -2.89 0.24 1.98
CA VAL A 16 -1.60 -0.40 1.90
C VAL A 16 -1.77 -1.92 1.91
N GLY A 17 -2.58 -2.41 2.84
CA GLY A 17 -2.79 -3.85 2.95
C GLY A 17 -3.39 -4.43 1.68
N ARG A 18 -4.37 -3.74 1.13
CA ARG A 18 -5.01 -4.22 -0.09
C ARG A 18 -4.03 -4.24 -1.24
N ARG A 19 -3.20 -3.22 -1.35
CA ARG A 19 -2.24 -3.16 -2.44
C ARG A 19 -1.19 -4.26 -2.32
N LEU A 20 -0.73 -4.52 -1.10
CA LEU A 20 0.24 -5.59 -0.89
C LEU A 20 -0.36 -6.93 -1.26
N ARG A 21 -1.63 -7.13 -0.91
CA ARG A 21 -2.29 -8.38 -1.26
C ARG A 21 -2.42 -8.52 -2.77
N ASP A 22 -2.75 -7.45 -3.47
CA ASP A 22 -2.87 -7.48 -4.91
C ASP A 22 -1.53 -7.80 -5.56
N LEU A 23 -0.47 -7.20 -5.06
CA LEU A 23 0.86 -7.47 -5.59
C LEU A 23 1.26 -8.93 -5.36
N ARG A 24 0.99 -9.44 -4.17
CA ARG A 24 1.31 -10.83 -3.88
C ARG A 24 0.51 -11.77 -4.77
N ARG A 25 -0.77 -11.53 -4.90
CA ARG A 25 -1.62 -12.38 -5.72
C ARG A 25 -1.25 -12.27 -7.19
N GLY A 26 -0.86 -11.10 -7.61
CA GLY A 26 -0.43 -10.92 -9.00
C GLY A 26 0.81 -11.72 -9.32
N ARG A 27 1.62 -12.04 -8.30
CA ARG A 27 2.78 -12.87 -8.50
C ARG A 27 2.44 -14.36 -8.32
N GLY A 28 1.22 -14.66 -7.96
CA GLY A 28 0.82 -16.06 -7.75
C GLY A 28 1.40 -16.66 -6.49
N GLU A 29 1.70 -15.84 -5.49
CA GLU A 29 2.37 -16.32 -4.29
C GLU A 29 1.44 -16.48 -3.12
N THR A 30 1.72 -17.46 -2.28
CA THR A 30 0.97 -17.66 -1.06
C THR A 30 1.49 -16.72 0.02
N LEU A 31 0.72 -16.58 1.08
CA LEU A 31 1.18 -15.78 2.23
C LEU A 31 2.49 -16.34 2.76
N THR A 32 2.61 -17.66 2.85
CA THR A 32 3.82 -18.27 3.37
C THR A 32 5.04 -17.93 2.51
N GLU A 33 4.87 -17.97 1.21
CA GLU A 33 5.99 -17.70 0.32
C GLU A 33 6.48 -16.25 0.44
N THR A 34 5.56 -15.33 0.38
CA THR A 34 5.95 -13.91 0.46
C THR A 34 6.48 -13.58 1.85
N ALA A 35 5.80 -14.05 2.90
CA ALA A 35 6.23 -13.76 4.25
C ALA A 35 7.62 -14.33 4.52
N GLY A 36 7.89 -15.52 3.98
CA GLY A 36 9.21 -16.13 4.17
C GLY A 36 10.32 -15.28 3.61
N ARG A 37 10.12 -14.73 2.42
CA ARG A 37 11.15 -13.87 1.85
C ARG A 37 11.26 -12.54 2.56
N ALA A 38 10.16 -12.06 3.13
CA ALA A 38 10.18 -10.80 3.86
C ALA A 38 10.68 -10.94 5.29
N GLY A 39 10.80 -12.17 5.77
CA GLY A 39 11.28 -12.39 7.13
C GLY A 39 10.23 -12.16 8.20
N ILE A 40 8.97 -12.33 7.85
CA ILE A 40 7.88 -12.17 8.83
C ILE A 40 7.00 -13.41 8.79
N SER A 41 6.10 -13.53 9.76
CA SER A 41 5.22 -14.68 9.79
C SER A 41 4.09 -14.52 8.78
N PRO A 42 3.56 -15.62 8.26
CA PRO A 42 2.42 -15.54 7.37
C PRO A 42 1.21 -14.89 8.04
N GLN A 43 1.03 -15.13 9.33
CA GLN A 43 -0.09 -14.54 10.03
C GLN A 43 0.07 -13.02 10.12
N TYR A 44 1.28 -12.54 10.38
CA TYR A 44 1.50 -11.11 10.45
C TYR A 44 1.24 -10.48 9.08
N LEU A 45 1.71 -11.11 8.01
CA LEU A 45 1.45 -10.59 6.68
C LEU A 45 -0.05 -10.56 6.40
N SER A 46 -0.76 -11.61 6.79
CA SER A 46 -2.20 -11.65 6.60
C SER A 46 -2.88 -10.50 7.32
N GLU A 47 -2.43 -10.19 8.53
CA GLU A 47 -3.02 -9.09 9.29
C GLU A 47 -2.73 -7.74 8.64
N ILE A 48 -1.55 -7.58 8.07
CA ILE A 48 -1.24 -6.37 7.36
C ILE A 48 -2.14 -6.22 6.14
N GLU A 49 -2.33 -7.31 5.41
CA GLU A 49 -3.14 -7.26 4.20
C GLU A 49 -4.59 -6.95 4.49
N ARG A 50 -5.07 -7.34 5.66
CA ARG A 50 -6.45 -7.06 6.03
C ARG A 50 -6.65 -5.73 6.74
N GLY A 51 -5.57 -4.96 6.89
CA GLY A 51 -5.67 -3.67 7.53
C GLY A 51 -5.79 -3.71 9.04
N ILE A 52 -5.57 -4.88 9.64
CA ILE A 52 -5.67 -5.03 11.07
C ILE A 52 -4.44 -4.49 11.78
N LYS A 53 -3.28 -4.63 11.14
CA LYS A 53 -2.04 -4.14 11.69
C LYS A 53 -1.48 -3.06 10.80
N GLU A 54 -0.88 -2.06 11.44
CA GLU A 54 -0.23 -1.01 10.67
C GLU A 54 1.27 -1.27 10.76
N PRO A 55 1.89 -1.74 9.69
CA PRO A 55 3.29 -2.12 9.75
C PRO A 55 4.20 -0.92 9.82
N SER A 56 5.38 -1.13 10.37
CA SER A 56 6.39 -0.09 10.38
C SER A 56 6.93 0.09 8.97
N SER A 57 7.64 1.18 8.76
CA SER A 57 8.27 1.41 7.47
C SER A 57 9.22 0.29 7.10
N GLU A 58 9.91 -0.26 8.08
CA GLU A 58 10.84 -1.34 7.82
C GLU A 58 10.13 -2.60 7.38
N MET A 59 8.98 -2.88 7.97
CA MET A 59 8.21 -4.03 7.56
C MET A 59 7.67 -3.85 6.17
N ILE A 60 7.19 -2.65 5.88
CA ILE A 60 6.69 -2.37 4.54
C ILE A 60 7.81 -2.56 3.53
N ALA A 61 8.99 -2.05 3.82
CA ALA A 61 10.11 -2.18 2.91
C ALA A 61 10.48 -3.65 2.69
N ALA A 62 10.44 -4.45 3.75
CA ALA A 62 10.78 -5.85 3.64
C ALA A 62 9.77 -6.60 2.75
N VAL A 63 8.49 -6.31 2.94
CA VAL A 63 7.47 -6.96 2.13
C VAL A 63 7.56 -6.50 0.67
N LEU A 64 7.78 -5.20 0.47
CA LEU A 64 7.91 -4.70 -0.90
C LEU A 64 9.12 -5.29 -1.60
N GLY A 65 10.22 -5.42 -0.88
CA GLY A 65 11.39 -6.06 -1.45
C GLY A 65 11.10 -7.50 -1.85
N ALA A 66 10.35 -8.21 -1.02
CA ALA A 66 9.98 -9.58 -1.33
C ALA A 66 9.06 -9.64 -2.56
N LEU A 67 8.29 -8.58 -2.78
CA LEU A 67 7.37 -8.53 -3.91
C LEU A 67 7.99 -7.88 -5.16
N GLY A 68 9.23 -7.46 -5.07
CA GLY A 68 9.92 -6.91 -6.23
C GLY A 68 9.50 -5.50 -6.59
N THR A 69 9.06 -4.73 -5.63
CA THR A 69 8.65 -3.36 -5.91
C THR A 69 9.27 -2.42 -4.89
N THR A 70 8.90 -1.16 -4.93
CA THR A 70 9.51 -0.14 -4.07
C THR A 70 8.46 0.62 -3.31
N LEU A 71 8.91 1.32 -2.27
CA LEU A 71 8.03 2.15 -1.49
C LEU A 71 7.43 3.27 -2.36
N LEU A 72 8.20 3.80 -3.29
CA LEU A 72 7.69 4.85 -4.15
C LEU A 72 6.52 4.33 -4.98
N ASP A 73 6.67 3.14 -5.56
CA ASP A 73 5.59 2.56 -6.34
C ASP A 73 4.35 2.33 -5.51
N LEU A 74 4.54 1.84 -4.28
CA LEU A 74 3.41 1.61 -3.39
C LEU A 74 2.72 2.93 -3.07
N THR A 75 3.50 3.93 -2.71
CA THR A 75 2.95 5.21 -2.31
C THR A 75 2.18 5.85 -3.45
N THR A 76 2.71 5.78 -4.65
CA THR A 76 2.05 6.34 -5.80
C THR A 76 0.72 5.65 -6.08
N SER A 77 0.70 4.33 -5.96
CA SER A 77 -0.53 3.59 -6.17
C SER A 77 -1.59 3.94 -5.14
N VAL A 78 -1.19 4.02 -3.89
CA VAL A 78 -2.14 4.31 -2.82
C VAL A 78 -2.65 5.75 -2.94
N ALA A 79 -1.77 6.67 -3.32
CA ALA A 79 -2.18 8.05 -3.51
C ALA A 79 -3.24 8.15 -4.60
N GLY A 80 -3.09 7.37 -5.64
CA GLY A 80 -4.09 7.34 -6.69
C GLY A 80 -5.43 6.86 -6.18
N ASP A 81 -5.42 5.87 -5.30
CA ASP A 81 -6.66 5.36 -4.73
C ASP A 81 -7.33 6.38 -3.81
N LEU A 82 -6.55 7.30 -3.28
CA LEU A 82 -7.09 8.30 -2.39
C LEU A 82 -7.61 9.54 -3.09
N GLN A 83 -7.45 9.60 -4.40
CA GLN A 83 -7.86 10.79 -5.12
C GLN A 83 -8.88 10.51 -6.18
N PRO A 84 -9.99 10.06 -5.86
CA PRO A 84 -10.93 9.63 -6.85
C PRO A 84 -11.41 10.72 -7.76
N LEU A 85 -11.84 11.75 -7.25
CA LEU A 85 -12.38 12.68 -8.09
C LEU A 85 -11.52 13.73 -8.56
N ALA A 86 -10.83 14.21 -7.78
CA ALA A 86 -10.08 15.30 -8.13
C ALA A 86 -8.95 15.10 -8.92
N ALA A 87 -8.57 14.06 -8.89
CA ALA A 87 -7.43 13.81 -9.53
C ALA A 87 -7.01 14.55 -10.63
N PRO A 88 -7.61 14.54 -11.53
CA PRO A 88 -7.11 14.98 -12.73
C PRO A 88 -6.39 16.19 -12.66
N VAL A 89 -6.66 16.82 -12.24
CA VAL A 89 -6.08 17.93 -12.32
C VAL A 89 -4.81 18.10 -12.22
N SER A 90 -4.54 18.24 -11.74
CA SER A 90 -3.51 18.62 -11.60
C SER A 90 -2.44 18.28 -11.99
N VAL A 91 -2.18 17.87 -11.90
CA VAL A 91 -1.22 17.44 -12.14
C VAL A 91 -0.55 17.70 -13.08
N ARG A 92 -0.57 18.01 -13.60
CA ARG A 92 0.04 18.19 -14.55
C ARG A 92 0.64 19.05 -14.62
N GLY A 93 0.61 19.30 -14.49
CA GLY A 93 1.07 20.28 -14.79
C GLY A 93 1.89 20.56 -13.75
N GLY A 94 1.76 20.59 -13.11
CA GLY A 94 2.34 21.02 -12.21
C GLY A 94 3.19 20.18 -11.59
N TYR A 95 3.13 19.68 -11.34
CA TYR A 95 3.76 19.04 -10.78
C TYR A 95 4.39 18.35 -11.29
N ALA A 96 4.04 18.25 -11.81
CA ALA A 96 4.54 17.45 -12.43
C ALA A 96 5.63 18.04 -12.78
N LEU A 97 5.54 18.63 -12.71
CA LEU A 97 6.22 19.11 -13.01
C LEU A 97 6.80 19.24 -12.21
N ALA A 98 6.41 19.14 -11.59
CA ALA A 98 6.77 19.29 -10.77
C ALA A 98 7.41 18.29 -10.48
N LEU A 99 7.31 17.84 -10.70
CA LEU A 99 7.76 17.13 -10.63
C LEU A 99 8.31 17.07 -11.35
N ALA A 100 8.33 17.17 -11.74
CA ALA A 100 8.68 17.18 -12.47
C ALA A 100 8.80 17.95 -12.69
N ALA A 101 8.82 18.12 -12.46
CA ALA A 101 8.78 18.89 -12.59
C ALA A 101 8.80 18.94 -12.26
#